data_14a177e0df405abce0d6ac57c45cb76d
#
_entry.id   14a177e0df405abce0d6ac57c45cb76d
#
_cell.length_a   1.000
_cell.length_b   1.000
_cell.length_c   1.000
_cell.angle_alpha   90.00
_cell.angle_beta   90.00
_cell.angle_gamma   90.00
#
_symmetry.space_group_name_H-M   'P 1'
#
loop_
_entity.id
_entity.type
_entity.pdbx_description
1 polymer ?
#
loop_
_entity_poly.entity_id
_entity_poly.type
_entity_poly.pdbx_seq_one_letter_code
_entity_poly.pdbx_strand_id
1 'polypeptide(L)'
;TPQAARAFGAALARMHDAGAKYFGSAPDGYNGTCYFGPLQDPVKMDTGEWTDPISYFADGRLRPMVNLGVKRGELDKRDVELTERVIEALPDLMGRAAADKPARIHGDLWSGNVMWTADSGQSEAVLIDPAAHGGHREEDLAMLHLFGMSYLSEITEGYQSVHPLKAGWQERITLWQLYPIAGHCVFFGGGYVNEYRSMCRSLLK
;
A
#
# COMPACT_ATOMS: atom_id res chain seq x y z
N THR A 1 -5.95 22.80 3.55
CA THR A 1 -5.37 23.81 2.64
C THR A 1 -4.26 23.22 1.78
N PRO A 2 -3.95 23.76 0.57
CA PRO A 2 -2.83 23.31 -0.24
C PRO A 2 -1.49 23.28 0.52
N GLN A 3 -1.24 24.27 1.35
CA GLN A 3 -0.01 24.37 2.15
C GLN A 3 0.09 23.22 3.16
N ALA A 4 -1.00 22.92 3.89
CA ALA A 4 -1.03 21.81 4.83
C ALA A 4 -0.85 20.46 4.10
N ALA A 5 -1.41 20.32 2.91
CA ALA A 5 -1.25 19.14 2.08
C ALA A 5 0.21 18.92 1.64
N ARG A 6 0.92 20.00 1.21
CA ARG A 6 2.36 19.93 0.93
C ARG A 6 3.16 19.56 2.16
N ALA A 7 2.84 20.16 3.32
CA ALA A 7 3.52 19.86 4.58
C ALA A 7 3.32 18.39 4.98
N PHE A 8 2.12 17.86 4.81
CA PHE A 8 1.81 16.44 5.03
C PHE A 8 2.63 15.54 4.09
N GLY A 9 2.65 15.82 2.80
CA GLY A 9 3.45 15.05 1.84
C GLY A 9 4.93 15.02 2.21
N ALA A 10 5.50 16.17 2.59
CA ALA A 10 6.88 16.23 3.06
C ALA A 10 7.13 15.47 4.37
N ALA A 11 6.16 15.47 5.30
CA ALA A 11 6.24 14.70 6.55
C ALA A 11 6.16 13.20 6.28
N LEU A 12 5.27 12.77 5.37
CA LEU A 12 5.13 11.37 4.94
C LEU A 12 6.44 10.86 4.31
N ALA A 13 7.08 11.66 3.46
CA ALA A 13 8.37 11.29 2.89
C ALA A 13 9.45 11.07 3.96
N ARG A 14 9.52 11.94 4.96
CA ARG A 14 10.45 11.77 6.11
C ARG A 14 10.13 10.55 6.96
N MET A 15 8.85 10.22 7.15
CA MET A 15 8.43 8.99 7.83
C MET A 15 8.90 7.76 7.06
N HIS A 16 8.71 7.74 5.74
CA HIS A 16 9.21 6.66 4.89
C HIS A 16 10.74 6.54 4.90
N ASP A 17 11.46 7.69 4.91
CA ASP A 17 12.92 7.73 4.94
C ASP A 17 13.51 7.30 6.29
N ALA A 18 12.71 7.24 7.37
CA ALA A 18 13.14 6.60 8.61
C ALA A 18 13.45 5.11 8.41
N GLY A 19 12.92 4.53 7.33
CA GLY A 19 13.24 3.18 6.88
C GLY A 19 12.66 2.08 7.77
N ALA A 20 12.89 0.86 7.34
CA ALA A 20 12.63 -0.36 8.08
C ALA A 20 13.76 -1.36 7.86
N LYS A 21 13.89 -2.35 8.74
CA LYS A 21 14.99 -3.32 8.65
C LYS A 21 14.85 -4.19 7.40
N TYR A 22 13.64 -4.65 7.13
CA TYR A 22 13.29 -5.49 5.98
C TYR A 22 11.91 -5.11 5.44
N PHE A 23 11.60 -5.48 4.22
CA PHE A 23 10.21 -5.54 3.78
C PHE A 23 9.46 -6.60 4.61
N GLY A 24 8.23 -6.31 5.00
CA GLY A 24 7.42 -7.18 5.86
C GLY A 24 7.80 -7.18 7.33
N SER A 25 8.86 -6.45 7.76
CA SER A 25 9.19 -6.37 9.18
C SER A 25 8.13 -5.61 9.97
N ALA A 26 7.79 -6.11 11.15
CA ALA A 26 6.96 -5.37 12.10
C ALA A 26 7.64 -4.05 12.53
N PRO A 27 6.90 -3.08 13.09
CA PRO A 27 7.48 -1.88 13.68
C PRO A 27 8.53 -2.20 14.74
N ASP A 28 9.58 -1.38 14.84
CA ASP A 28 10.67 -1.57 15.79
C ASP A 28 10.14 -1.71 17.23
N GLY A 29 10.59 -2.75 17.92
CA GLY A 29 10.18 -3.06 19.28
C GLY A 29 8.80 -3.73 19.41
N TYR A 30 8.06 -3.92 18.32
CA TYR A 30 6.80 -4.65 18.33
C TYR A 30 7.00 -6.13 17.99
N ASN A 31 6.59 -6.99 18.91
CA ASN A 31 6.72 -8.46 18.78
C ASN A 31 5.36 -9.17 18.63
N GLY A 32 4.28 -8.40 18.42
CA GLY A 32 2.93 -8.93 18.26
C GLY A 32 2.59 -9.30 16.81
N THR A 33 1.37 -9.74 16.61
CA THR A 33 0.83 -10.01 15.28
C THR A 33 0.42 -8.70 14.59
N CYS A 34 0.84 -8.50 13.36
CA CYS A 34 0.38 -7.38 12.54
C CYS A 34 -0.93 -7.75 11.84
N TYR A 35 -1.80 -6.77 11.66
CA TYR A 35 -3.12 -6.96 11.04
C TYR A 35 -3.39 -5.90 9.99
N PHE A 36 -4.24 -6.24 9.02
CA PHE A 36 -4.79 -5.38 8.00
C PHE A 36 -6.30 -5.52 7.92
N GLY A 37 -7.01 -4.42 7.65
CA GLY A 37 -8.45 -4.40 7.42
C GLY A 37 -9.29 -4.04 8.66
N PRO A 38 -10.62 -4.21 8.59
CA PRO A 38 -11.54 -3.70 9.60
C PRO A 38 -11.37 -4.41 10.94
N LEU A 39 -11.53 -3.65 12.05
CA LEU A 39 -11.37 -4.17 13.41
C LEU A 39 -12.28 -5.36 13.74
N GLN A 40 -13.42 -5.47 13.07
CA GLN A 40 -14.39 -6.55 13.28
C GLN A 40 -13.96 -7.87 12.62
N ASP A 41 -13.11 -7.82 11.60
CA ASP A 41 -12.63 -8.98 10.86
C ASP A 41 -11.20 -8.74 10.33
N PRO A 42 -10.22 -8.48 11.22
CA PRO A 42 -8.86 -8.16 10.79
C PRO A 42 -8.17 -9.39 10.21
N VAL A 43 -7.46 -9.20 9.12
CA VAL A 43 -6.63 -10.25 8.51
C VAL A 43 -5.22 -10.14 9.06
N LYS A 44 -4.70 -11.28 9.56
CA LYS A 44 -3.30 -11.38 9.95
C LYS A 44 -2.42 -11.12 8.73
N MET A 45 -1.49 -10.18 8.87
CA MET A 45 -0.43 -9.96 7.88
C MET A 45 0.77 -10.87 8.18
N ASP A 46 1.29 -11.48 7.13
CA ASP A 46 2.56 -12.17 7.24
C ASP A 46 3.70 -11.16 7.45
N THR A 47 4.47 -11.38 8.49
CA THR A 47 5.70 -10.66 8.78
C THR A 47 6.90 -11.49 8.34
N GLY A 48 7.97 -10.83 7.88
CA GLY A 48 9.16 -11.53 7.38
C GLY A 48 10.34 -10.59 7.20
N GLU A 49 11.43 -11.17 6.68
CA GLU A 49 12.69 -10.48 6.45
C GLU A 49 13.05 -10.48 4.95
N TRP A 50 12.10 -10.03 4.11
CA TRP A 50 12.36 -9.93 2.68
C TRP A 50 13.34 -8.78 2.41
N THR A 51 14.32 -9.07 1.57
CA THR A 51 15.37 -8.11 1.19
C THR A 51 15.06 -7.35 -0.08
N ASP A 52 14.02 -7.77 -0.82
CA ASP A 52 13.57 -7.16 -2.05
C ASP A 52 12.04 -7.00 -2.09
N PRO A 53 11.53 -5.96 -2.75
CA PRO A 53 10.10 -5.68 -2.79
C PRO A 53 9.30 -6.67 -3.65
N ILE A 54 9.92 -7.38 -4.59
CA ILE A 54 9.24 -8.34 -5.48
C ILE A 54 8.78 -9.54 -4.67
N SER A 55 9.72 -10.22 -3.99
CA SER A 55 9.42 -11.36 -3.12
C SER A 55 8.48 -10.97 -1.97
N TYR A 56 8.70 -9.79 -1.37
CA TYR A 56 7.81 -9.26 -0.34
C TYR A 56 6.38 -9.10 -0.85
N PHE A 57 6.19 -8.45 -1.99
CA PHE A 57 4.84 -8.18 -2.50
C PHE A 57 4.15 -9.45 -3.00
N ALA A 58 4.90 -10.37 -3.62
CA ALA A 58 4.39 -11.67 -4.05
C ALA A 58 3.99 -12.55 -2.87
N ASP A 59 4.97 -12.85 -1.99
CA ASP A 59 4.84 -13.91 -0.97
C ASP A 59 4.28 -13.40 0.36
N GLY A 60 4.57 -12.14 0.68
CA GLY A 60 4.12 -11.52 1.92
C GLY A 60 2.77 -10.82 1.79
N ARG A 61 2.30 -10.54 0.57
CA ARG A 61 1.09 -9.73 0.35
C ARG A 61 0.08 -10.40 -0.59
N LEU A 62 0.39 -10.54 -1.88
CA LEU A 62 -0.60 -10.97 -2.87
C LEU A 62 -1.07 -12.42 -2.67
N ARG A 63 -0.13 -13.38 -2.63
CA ARG A 63 -0.48 -14.80 -2.47
C ARG A 63 -1.28 -15.10 -1.19
N PRO A 64 -0.86 -14.62 -0.01
CA PRO A 64 -1.63 -14.87 1.21
C PRO A 64 -3.05 -14.29 1.15
N MET A 65 -3.21 -13.07 0.63
CA MET A 65 -4.51 -12.41 0.55
C MET A 65 -5.45 -13.09 -0.45
N VAL A 66 -4.96 -13.44 -1.64
CA VAL A 66 -5.75 -14.12 -2.67
C VAL A 66 -6.13 -15.53 -2.21
N ASN A 67 -5.22 -16.27 -1.59
CA ASN A 67 -5.51 -17.58 -1.02
C ASN A 67 -6.57 -17.52 0.08
N LEU A 68 -6.54 -16.47 0.90
CA LEU A 68 -7.58 -16.22 1.90
C LEU A 68 -8.92 -15.92 1.22
N GLY A 69 -8.93 -15.14 0.14
CA GLY A 69 -10.12 -14.88 -0.67
C GLY A 69 -10.75 -16.16 -1.24
N VAL A 70 -9.92 -17.08 -1.73
CA VAL A 70 -10.38 -18.40 -2.19
C VAL A 70 -10.95 -19.22 -1.02
N LYS A 71 -10.27 -19.22 0.12
CA LYS A 71 -10.75 -19.93 1.33
C LYS A 71 -12.08 -19.40 1.83
N ARG A 72 -12.34 -18.09 1.70
CA ARG A 72 -13.62 -17.46 2.06
C ARG A 72 -14.69 -17.59 0.98
N GLY A 73 -14.36 -18.08 -0.21
CA GLY A 73 -15.28 -18.26 -1.33
C GLY A 73 -15.57 -17.00 -2.15
N GLU A 74 -14.83 -15.91 -1.91
CA GLU A 74 -14.97 -14.65 -2.64
C GLU A 74 -14.17 -14.63 -3.96
N LEU A 75 -13.03 -15.33 -3.98
CA LEU A 75 -12.17 -15.52 -5.15
C LEU A 75 -12.16 -16.98 -5.58
N ASP A 76 -11.72 -17.25 -6.80
CA ASP A 76 -11.64 -18.61 -7.35
C ASP A 76 -10.24 -18.94 -7.90
N LYS A 77 -10.07 -20.14 -8.46
CA LYS A 77 -8.80 -20.59 -9.03
C LYS A 77 -8.30 -19.71 -10.18
N ARG A 78 -9.22 -19.10 -10.94
CA ARG A 78 -8.84 -18.20 -12.05
C ARG A 78 -8.23 -16.92 -11.51
N ASP A 79 -8.66 -16.46 -10.32
CA ASP A 79 -8.07 -15.30 -9.67
C ASP A 79 -6.66 -15.61 -9.16
N VAL A 80 -6.42 -16.82 -8.66
CA VAL A 80 -5.07 -17.29 -8.32
C VAL A 80 -4.18 -17.30 -9.57
N GLU A 81 -4.63 -17.92 -10.65
CA GLU A 81 -3.86 -17.97 -11.92
C GLU A 81 -3.58 -16.58 -12.48
N LEU A 82 -4.55 -15.68 -12.41
CA LEU A 82 -4.40 -14.29 -12.83
C LEU A 82 -3.38 -13.54 -11.97
N THR A 83 -3.43 -13.77 -10.65
CA THR A 83 -2.47 -13.19 -9.70
C THR A 83 -1.05 -13.70 -9.94
N GLU A 84 -0.87 -15.00 -10.17
CA GLU A 84 0.46 -15.55 -10.46
C GLU A 84 1.06 -14.96 -11.73
N ARG A 85 0.26 -14.71 -12.76
CA ARG A 85 0.74 -14.01 -13.97
C ARG A 85 1.21 -12.59 -13.68
N VAL A 86 0.51 -11.85 -12.79
CA VAL A 86 0.97 -10.53 -12.33
C VAL A 86 2.26 -10.66 -11.54
N ILE A 87 2.37 -11.67 -10.67
CA ILE A 87 3.58 -11.93 -9.88
C ILE A 87 4.77 -12.24 -10.79
N GLU A 88 4.60 -13.05 -11.83
CA GLU A 88 5.64 -13.30 -12.82
C GLU A 88 6.10 -12.03 -13.54
N ALA A 89 5.20 -11.06 -13.73
CA ALA A 89 5.51 -9.78 -14.35
C ALA A 89 6.06 -8.71 -13.39
N LEU A 90 6.10 -8.96 -12.07
CA LEU A 90 6.54 -7.97 -11.08
C LEU A 90 7.91 -7.33 -11.38
N PRO A 91 8.93 -8.07 -11.85
CA PRO A 91 10.22 -7.46 -12.18
C PRO A 91 10.10 -6.32 -13.20
N ASP A 92 9.31 -6.52 -14.24
CA ASP A 92 9.07 -5.52 -15.29
C ASP A 92 8.13 -4.40 -14.79
N LEU A 93 7.06 -4.75 -14.08
CA LEU A 93 6.09 -3.80 -13.53
C LEU A 93 6.70 -2.86 -12.50
N MET A 94 7.54 -3.37 -11.62
CA MET A 94 8.26 -2.55 -10.63
C MET A 94 9.43 -1.77 -11.27
N GLY A 95 10.09 -2.35 -12.26
CA GLY A 95 11.20 -1.71 -12.95
C GLY A 95 12.23 -1.14 -11.98
N ARG A 96 12.51 0.17 -12.07
CA ARG A 96 13.50 0.82 -11.20
C ARG A 96 13.11 0.85 -9.71
N ALA A 97 11.83 0.74 -9.38
CA ALA A 97 11.35 0.71 -8.00
C ALA A 97 11.74 -0.59 -7.27
N ALA A 98 12.03 -1.67 -8.00
CA ALA A 98 12.53 -2.92 -7.43
C ALA A 98 13.86 -2.78 -6.66
N ALA A 99 14.59 -1.68 -6.87
CA ALA A 99 15.85 -1.38 -6.17
C ALA A 99 15.66 -0.44 -4.95
N ASP A 100 14.41 -0.12 -4.57
CA ASP A 100 14.16 0.68 -3.39
C ASP A 100 14.40 -0.11 -2.11
N LYS A 101 14.77 0.62 -1.05
CA LYS A 101 14.95 0.05 0.28
C LYS A 101 13.62 0.01 1.02
N PRO A 102 13.46 -0.85 2.04
CA PRO A 102 12.28 -0.86 2.88
C PRO A 102 12.04 0.51 3.52
N ALA A 103 10.83 1.01 3.38
CA ALA A 103 10.34 2.22 4.01
C ALA A 103 9.50 1.86 5.24
N ARG A 104 9.43 2.77 6.22
CA ARG A 104 8.43 2.70 7.27
C ARG A 104 7.13 3.23 6.71
N ILE A 105 6.18 2.35 6.42
CA ILE A 105 4.89 2.74 5.85
C ILE A 105 3.76 2.70 6.88
N HIS A 106 2.70 3.45 6.61
CA HIS A 106 1.43 3.37 7.34
C HIS A 106 0.70 2.05 7.04
N GLY A 107 0.71 1.62 5.78
CA GLY A 107 0.19 0.35 5.32
C GLY A 107 -1.32 0.29 5.07
N ASP A 108 -2.08 1.32 5.49
CA ASP A 108 -3.50 1.50 5.21
C ASP A 108 -3.83 2.99 5.07
N LEU A 109 -3.08 3.71 4.22
CA LEU A 109 -3.12 5.18 4.13
C LEU A 109 -4.16 5.65 3.10
N TRP A 110 -5.43 5.44 3.36
CA TRP A 110 -6.51 6.07 2.61
C TRP A 110 -6.98 7.36 3.28
N SER A 111 -7.78 8.17 2.59
CA SER A 111 -8.19 9.50 3.07
C SER A 111 -8.92 9.48 4.42
N GLY A 112 -9.60 8.38 4.78
CA GLY A 112 -10.28 8.21 6.07
C GLY A 112 -9.33 8.05 7.25
N ASN A 113 -8.09 7.62 7.01
CA ASN A 113 -7.05 7.46 8.02
C ASN A 113 -6.13 8.70 8.14
N VAL A 114 -6.50 9.80 7.47
CA VAL A 114 -5.82 11.10 7.56
C VAL A 114 -6.77 12.13 8.17
N MET A 115 -6.59 12.42 9.45
CA MET A 115 -7.35 13.46 10.13
C MET A 115 -6.63 14.81 10.05
N TRP A 116 -7.40 15.87 9.85
CA TRP A 116 -6.87 17.23 9.80
C TRP A 116 -7.24 17.97 11.08
N THR A 117 -6.24 18.40 11.83
CA THR A 117 -6.45 19.25 12.99
C THR A 117 -6.53 20.72 12.56
N ALA A 118 -7.28 21.51 13.29
CA ALA A 118 -7.44 22.96 13.06
C ALA A 118 -6.93 23.74 14.28
N ASP A 119 -5.77 23.37 14.82
CA ASP A 119 -5.23 24.05 16.00
C ASP A 119 -4.36 25.24 15.61
N SER A 120 -4.50 26.36 16.36
CA SER A 120 -3.67 27.57 16.26
C SER A 120 -3.45 28.18 14.86
N GLY A 121 -4.41 27.99 13.92
CA GLY A 121 -4.35 28.58 12.56
C GLY A 121 -3.49 27.79 11.57
N GLN A 122 -2.94 26.64 11.96
CA GLN A 122 -2.28 25.71 11.08
C GLN A 122 -3.04 24.37 11.09
N SER A 123 -3.33 23.84 9.89
CA SER A 123 -3.90 22.50 9.77
C SER A 123 -2.76 21.49 9.68
N GLU A 124 -2.75 20.51 10.58
CA GLU A 124 -1.80 19.39 10.56
C GLU A 124 -2.53 18.08 10.25
N ALA A 125 -1.87 17.18 9.56
CA ALA A 125 -2.36 15.83 9.32
C ALA A 125 -1.95 14.92 10.49
N VAL A 126 -2.93 14.18 11.02
CA VAL A 126 -2.73 13.14 12.02
C VAL A 126 -3.14 11.81 11.38
N LEU A 127 -2.25 10.85 11.40
CA LEU A 127 -2.50 9.50 10.89
C LEU A 127 -3.08 8.62 12.01
N ILE A 128 -4.10 7.83 11.65
CA ILE A 128 -4.79 6.92 12.56
C ILE A 128 -4.91 5.53 11.93
N ASP A 129 -5.19 4.52 12.73
CA ASP A 129 -5.46 3.13 12.33
C ASP A 129 -4.42 2.53 11.37
N PRO A 130 -3.12 2.55 11.71
CA PRO A 130 -2.08 2.04 10.83
C PRO A 130 -2.05 0.51 10.80
N ALA A 131 -1.77 -0.05 9.61
CA ALA A 131 -1.25 -1.40 9.42
C ALA A 131 0.28 -1.35 9.27
N ALA A 132 0.97 -0.70 10.19
CA ALA A 132 2.36 -0.27 10.06
C ALA A 132 3.34 -1.44 9.93
N HIS A 133 4.22 -1.36 8.95
CA HIS A 133 5.27 -2.36 8.70
C HIS A 133 6.36 -1.79 7.77
N GLY A 134 7.41 -2.56 7.54
CA GLY A 134 8.36 -2.30 6.48
C GLY A 134 7.75 -2.63 5.12
N GLY A 135 7.57 -1.65 4.26
CA GLY A 135 6.97 -1.82 2.93
C GLY A 135 7.64 -0.97 1.87
N HIS A 136 7.06 -0.93 0.68
CA HIS A 136 7.50 -0.04 -0.37
C HIS A 136 6.79 1.32 -0.22
N ARG A 137 7.53 2.42 -0.33
CA ARG A 137 6.99 3.79 -0.15
C ARG A 137 5.80 4.14 -1.06
N GLU A 138 5.77 3.56 -2.26
CA GLU A 138 4.68 3.78 -3.21
C GLU A 138 3.36 3.10 -2.79
N GLU A 139 3.37 2.15 -1.84
CA GLU A 139 2.14 1.52 -1.32
C GLU A 139 1.22 2.56 -0.66
N ASP A 140 1.75 3.37 0.24
CA ASP A 140 0.98 4.43 0.91
C ASP A 140 0.52 5.50 -0.09
N LEU A 141 1.37 5.88 -1.05
CA LEU A 141 0.99 6.84 -2.08
C LEU A 141 -0.12 6.29 -2.98
N ALA A 142 -0.03 5.03 -3.38
CA ALA A 142 -1.06 4.37 -4.18
C ALA A 142 -2.40 4.27 -3.42
N MET A 143 -2.34 4.07 -2.10
CA MET A 143 -3.53 4.01 -1.25
C MET A 143 -4.24 5.37 -1.17
N LEU A 144 -3.51 6.49 -1.11
CA LEU A 144 -4.09 7.85 -1.19
C LEU A 144 -4.85 8.09 -2.51
N HIS A 145 -4.44 7.44 -3.60
CA HIS A 145 -5.11 7.51 -4.90
C HIS A 145 -6.37 6.62 -4.99
N LEU A 146 -6.50 5.59 -4.15
CA LEU A 146 -7.51 4.53 -4.33
C LEU A 146 -8.93 5.04 -4.15
N PHE A 147 -9.19 5.79 -3.07
CA PHE A 147 -10.50 6.34 -2.76
C PHE A 147 -10.58 7.86 -2.92
N GLY A 148 -9.51 8.43 -3.47
CA GLY A 148 -9.36 9.86 -3.62
C GLY A 148 -8.95 10.56 -2.33
N MET A 149 -8.17 11.61 -2.49
CA MET A 149 -7.70 12.47 -1.42
C MET A 149 -7.71 13.92 -1.89
N SER A 150 -8.24 14.81 -1.04
CA SER A 150 -8.20 16.24 -1.36
C SER A 150 -6.75 16.74 -1.43
N TYR A 151 -6.46 17.57 -2.40
CA TYR A 151 -5.12 18.14 -2.61
C TYR A 151 -4.03 17.09 -2.86
N LEU A 152 -4.36 16.00 -3.55
CA LEU A 152 -3.43 14.89 -3.79
C LEU A 152 -2.19 15.31 -4.59
N SER A 153 -2.32 16.27 -5.52
CA SER A 153 -1.19 16.87 -6.25
C SER A 153 -0.23 17.57 -5.31
N GLU A 154 -0.75 18.37 -4.38
CA GLU A 154 0.06 19.10 -3.40
C GLU A 154 0.74 18.15 -2.41
N ILE A 155 0.07 17.07 -2.00
CA ILE A 155 0.67 16.02 -1.18
C ILE A 155 1.85 15.39 -1.92
N THR A 156 1.66 15.06 -3.19
CA THR A 156 2.69 14.47 -4.04
C THR A 156 3.86 15.43 -4.28
N GLU A 157 3.59 16.70 -4.54
CA GLU A 157 4.62 17.74 -4.67
C GLU A 157 5.42 17.87 -3.36
N GLY A 158 4.74 17.93 -2.22
CA GLY A 158 5.39 17.98 -0.91
C GLY A 158 6.26 16.74 -0.65
N TYR A 159 5.75 15.57 -0.98
CA TYR A 159 6.50 14.31 -0.87
C TYR A 159 7.79 14.34 -1.70
N GLN A 160 7.67 14.68 -2.98
CA GLN A 160 8.79 14.72 -3.92
C GLN A 160 9.80 15.84 -3.63
N SER A 161 9.41 16.87 -2.87
CA SER A 161 10.35 17.91 -2.41
C SER A 161 11.37 17.37 -1.39
N VAL A 162 11.06 16.28 -0.71
CA VAL A 162 11.92 15.60 0.26
C VAL A 162 12.56 14.36 -0.36
N HIS A 163 11.74 13.53 -1.00
CA HIS A 163 12.17 12.27 -1.62
C HIS A 163 11.58 12.16 -3.03
N PRO A 164 12.38 12.45 -4.07
CA PRO A 164 11.95 12.30 -5.46
C PRO A 164 11.59 10.84 -5.78
N LEU A 165 10.38 10.63 -6.28
CA LEU A 165 9.93 9.31 -6.71
C LEU A 165 10.61 8.88 -8.01
N LYS A 166 10.84 7.59 -8.15
CA LYS A 166 11.44 7.03 -9.38
C LYS A 166 10.49 7.19 -10.56
N ALA A 167 11.07 7.48 -11.74
CA ALA A 167 10.30 7.59 -12.99
C ALA A 167 9.36 6.39 -13.16
N GLY A 168 8.15 6.65 -13.66
CA GLY A 168 7.12 5.64 -13.84
C GLY A 168 6.32 5.31 -12.56
N TRP A 169 6.42 6.09 -11.50
CA TRP A 169 5.67 5.81 -10.28
C TRP A 169 4.14 5.90 -10.48
N GLN A 170 3.68 6.79 -11.37
CA GLN A 170 2.25 6.90 -11.67
C GLN A 170 1.69 5.62 -12.31
N GLU A 171 2.46 5.01 -13.20
CA GLU A 171 2.11 3.75 -13.85
C GLU A 171 2.07 2.58 -12.86
N ARG A 172 2.84 2.67 -11.77
CA ARG A 172 2.86 1.66 -10.71
C ARG A 172 1.75 1.80 -9.67
N ILE A 173 0.97 2.88 -9.67
CA ILE A 173 -0.14 3.06 -8.72
C ILE A 173 -1.08 1.84 -8.73
N THR A 174 -1.52 1.40 -9.90
CA THR A 174 -2.40 0.24 -10.03
C THR A 174 -1.78 -1.04 -9.47
N LEU A 175 -0.46 -1.21 -9.62
CA LEU A 175 0.25 -2.37 -9.06
C LEU A 175 0.12 -2.41 -7.54
N TRP A 176 0.47 -1.31 -6.87
CA TRP A 176 0.45 -1.25 -5.41
C TRP A 176 -0.98 -1.29 -4.82
N GLN A 177 -1.99 -0.89 -5.59
CA GLN A 177 -3.39 -0.99 -5.20
C GLN A 177 -3.94 -2.42 -5.23
N LEU A 178 -3.25 -3.39 -5.84
CA LEU A 178 -3.74 -4.78 -5.90
C LEU A 178 -3.92 -5.40 -4.52
N TYR A 179 -2.99 -5.15 -3.58
CA TYR A 179 -3.09 -5.73 -2.24
C TYR A 179 -4.30 -5.22 -1.46
N PRO A 180 -4.54 -3.90 -1.32
CA PRO A 180 -5.75 -3.42 -0.66
C PRO A 180 -7.03 -3.84 -1.37
N ILE A 181 -7.08 -3.87 -2.70
CA ILE A 181 -8.27 -4.34 -3.43
C ILE A 181 -8.49 -5.85 -3.23
N ALA A 182 -7.44 -6.67 -3.21
CA ALA A 182 -7.55 -8.08 -2.82
C ALA A 182 -8.11 -8.23 -1.41
N GLY A 183 -7.69 -7.38 -0.47
CA GLY A 183 -8.28 -7.30 0.87
C GLY A 183 -9.77 -6.93 0.83
N HIS A 184 -10.16 -5.95 0.02
CA HIS A 184 -11.57 -5.59 -0.15
C HIS A 184 -12.40 -6.73 -0.76
N CYS A 185 -11.83 -7.56 -1.64
CA CYS A 185 -12.48 -8.80 -2.08
C CYS A 185 -12.75 -9.73 -0.88
N VAL A 186 -11.76 -9.89 -0.01
CA VAL A 186 -11.85 -10.77 1.18
C VAL A 186 -12.89 -10.27 2.19
N PHE A 187 -13.01 -8.95 2.38
CA PHE A 187 -13.90 -8.34 3.38
C PHE A 187 -15.32 -8.13 2.86
N PHE A 188 -15.49 -7.79 1.59
CA PHE A 188 -16.74 -7.27 1.05
C PHE A 188 -17.23 -8.01 -0.20
N GLY A 189 -16.36 -8.74 -0.89
CA GLY A 189 -16.70 -9.47 -2.11
C GLY A 189 -17.24 -8.58 -3.25
N GLY A 190 -18.19 -9.10 -4.01
CA GLY A 190 -19.02 -8.33 -4.94
C GLY A 190 -18.25 -7.58 -6.03
N GLY A 191 -18.45 -6.25 -6.09
CA GLY A 191 -17.84 -5.39 -7.11
C GLY A 191 -16.31 -5.36 -7.07
N TYR A 192 -15.71 -5.50 -5.89
CA TYR A 192 -14.24 -5.51 -5.72
C TYR A 192 -13.57 -6.68 -6.44
N VAL A 193 -14.23 -7.82 -6.57
CA VAL A 193 -13.72 -8.97 -7.33
C VAL A 193 -13.56 -8.60 -8.82
N ASN A 194 -14.53 -7.90 -9.39
CA ASN A 194 -14.46 -7.44 -10.78
C ASN A 194 -13.37 -6.37 -10.96
N GLU A 195 -13.24 -5.47 -9.99
CA GLU A 195 -12.21 -4.45 -9.97
C GLU A 195 -10.81 -5.09 -9.91
N TYR A 196 -10.57 -6.01 -8.98
CA TYR A 196 -9.33 -6.76 -8.87
C TYR A 196 -8.94 -7.43 -10.19
N ARG A 197 -9.89 -8.14 -10.80
CA ARG A 197 -9.69 -8.80 -12.11
C ARG A 197 -9.35 -7.81 -13.22
N SER A 198 -10.02 -6.64 -13.21
CA SER A 198 -9.77 -5.58 -14.20
C SER A 198 -8.37 -5.00 -14.04
N MET A 199 -7.93 -4.73 -12.81
CA MET A 199 -6.61 -4.22 -12.50
C MET A 199 -5.51 -5.20 -12.91
N CYS A 200 -5.64 -6.47 -12.54
CA CYS A 200 -4.69 -7.50 -12.95
C CYS A 200 -4.54 -7.57 -14.49
N ARG A 201 -5.68 -7.56 -15.21
CA ARG A 201 -5.64 -7.58 -16.68
C ARG A 201 -5.03 -6.32 -17.28
N SER A 202 -5.18 -5.17 -16.65
CA SER A 202 -4.59 -3.91 -17.13
C SER A 202 -3.07 -3.92 -17.01
N LEU A 203 -2.54 -4.54 -15.96
CA LEU A 203 -1.10 -4.68 -15.73
C LEU A 203 -0.43 -5.70 -16.66
N LEU A 204 -1.19 -6.61 -17.25
CA LEU A 204 -0.68 -7.67 -18.14
C LEU A 204 -0.81 -7.34 -19.64
N LYS A 205 -1.17 -6.11 -19.99
CA LYS A 205 -1.23 -5.63 -21.39
C LYS A 205 0.11 -5.08 -21.84
#